data_0acdd8cf49b2ceb59d7b5eea642a2d3a
#
_entry.id   0acdd8cf49b2ceb59d7b5eea642a2d3a
#
_cell.length_a   1.000
_cell.length_b   1.000
_cell.length_c   1.000
_cell.angle_alpha   90.00
_cell.angle_beta   90.00
_cell.angle_gamma   90.00
#
_symmetry.space_group_name_H-M   'P 1'
#
loop_
_entity.id
_entity.type
_entity.pdbx_description
1 polymer ?
#
loop_
_entity_poly.entity_id
_entity_poly.type
_entity_poly.pdbx_seq_one_letter_code
_entity_poly.pdbx_strand_id
1 'polypeptide(L)'
;MKNEYSDKINDLPDLPDNKNIIKKFLDDKDKYDDEPFYIVDLDKVKEQYNKWVDYLPDIQPYFAVKSNPDNKIINLLAKLGCNFDCASKHELINALSIVNNAERIIFANPCKVSSHLIYARDNNIAMMTFDCMEELEKIYNIYPEAQILLRICVDDTNSMCKFNSKFGCPLYNISKIFERIKSLKMNLVGFSFHVGSGCSDARSYYNAIKDCALTYKMSIDYGFNISIIDIGGGFPGIDKNIKFADICKNINKAITDFFLYEIKNNIIKFIAEPGRYFTEATHTLVINVIAKKKEDNVIKYYLNDGIYGSFNCINYDHQKPELIPLLSRDDNDIKYNSTFFGPTCDSLDCIYKDILYHELNIGEWLYVTNFGSYTLSPSSSFNGFSVTNKKYINNINYTD
;
A
#
# COMPACT_ATOMS: atom_id res chain seq x y z
N MET A 1 16.45 -25.00 -25.50
CA MET A 1 17.34 -24.50 -24.45
C MET A 1 16.58 -24.65 -23.14
N LYS A 2 17.01 -25.56 -22.27
CA LYS A 2 16.34 -25.89 -21.01
C LYS A 2 16.66 -24.79 -19.98
N ASN A 3 15.64 -24.40 -19.22
CA ASN A 3 15.74 -23.44 -18.11
C ASN A 3 16.79 -23.85 -17.07
N GLU A 4 17.89 -23.13 -17.00
CA GLU A 4 18.93 -23.23 -15.96
C GLU A 4 18.70 -22.27 -14.76
N TYR A 5 17.49 -21.81 -14.55
CA TYR A 5 17.16 -20.83 -13.49
C TYR A 5 16.47 -21.41 -12.25
N SER A 6 16.30 -22.75 -12.14
CA SER A 6 15.59 -23.35 -10.99
C SER A 6 16.45 -23.68 -9.78
N ASP A 7 17.79 -23.63 -9.87
CA ASP A 7 18.68 -24.22 -8.84
C ASP A 7 19.51 -23.22 -8.02
N LYS A 8 19.22 -21.90 -8.11
CA LYS A 8 19.94 -20.87 -7.32
C LYS A 8 19.17 -20.25 -6.15
N ILE A 9 18.02 -20.82 -5.76
CA ILE A 9 17.19 -20.27 -4.66
C ILE A 9 17.55 -20.84 -3.28
N ASN A 10 18.45 -21.83 -3.19
CA ASN A 10 18.72 -22.54 -1.93
C ASN A 10 19.98 -22.10 -1.14
N ASP A 11 20.68 -21.03 -1.53
CA ASP A 11 21.90 -20.57 -0.84
C ASP A 11 21.82 -19.09 -0.38
N LEU A 12 20.65 -18.62 0.03
CA LEU A 12 20.57 -17.39 0.82
C LEU A 12 20.92 -17.75 2.28
N PRO A 13 21.85 -17.04 2.94
CA PRO A 13 22.11 -17.24 4.36
C PRO A 13 20.79 -17.08 5.12
N ASP A 14 20.51 -17.97 6.06
CA ASP A 14 19.35 -17.92 6.95
C ASP A 14 19.21 -16.49 7.45
N LEU A 15 18.15 -15.79 7.01
CA LEU A 15 17.79 -14.47 7.53
C LEU A 15 17.67 -14.62 9.04
N PRO A 16 18.30 -13.75 9.85
CA PRO A 16 18.26 -13.87 11.29
C PRO A 16 16.80 -13.99 11.73
N ASP A 17 16.48 -15.06 12.45
CA ASP A 17 15.14 -15.33 12.98
C ASP A 17 14.62 -14.06 13.64
N ASN A 18 13.44 -13.58 13.21
CA ASN A 18 12.80 -12.36 13.76
C ASN A 18 12.86 -12.34 15.30
N LYS A 19 12.75 -13.50 15.96
CA LYS A 19 12.85 -13.63 17.42
C LYS A 19 14.21 -13.20 17.98
N ASN A 20 15.32 -13.49 17.29
CA ASN A 20 16.66 -13.12 17.73
C ASN A 20 16.89 -11.61 17.61
N ILE A 21 16.36 -10.99 16.53
CA ILE A 21 16.41 -9.54 16.33
C ILE A 21 15.57 -8.84 17.42
N ILE A 22 14.35 -9.33 17.66
CA ILE A 22 13.47 -8.78 18.72
C ILE A 22 14.17 -8.85 20.07
N LYS A 23 14.71 -10.02 20.44
CA LYS A 23 15.42 -10.22 21.73
C LYS A 23 16.56 -9.21 21.88
N LYS A 24 17.36 -8.98 20.85
CA LYS A 24 18.45 -8.01 20.90
C LYS A 24 17.95 -6.59 21.22
N PHE A 25 16.87 -6.14 20.55
CA PHE A 25 16.29 -4.82 20.85
C PHE A 25 15.68 -4.76 22.24
N LEU A 26 15.16 -5.88 22.78
CA LEU A 26 14.61 -5.93 24.13
C LEU A 26 15.71 -5.93 25.19
N ASP A 27 16.85 -6.59 24.94
CA ASP A 27 18.01 -6.60 25.84
C ASP A 27 18.65 -5.21 26.00
N ASP A 28 18.52 -4.36 24.98
CA ASP A 28 19.01 -2.97 25.00
C ASP A 28 18.04 -1.98 25.68
N LYS A 29 16.81 -2.42 26.06
CA LYS A 29 15.80 -1.58 26.71
C LYS A 29 16.00 -1.47 28.22
N ASP A 30 15.66 -0.31 28.78
CA ASP A 30 15.53 -0.17 30.24
C ASP A 30 14.47 -1.14 30.79
N LYS A 31 14.68 -1.63 32.01
CA LYS A 31 13.80 -2.62 32.66
C LYS A 31 12.31 -2.24 32.68
N TYR A 32 12.01 -0.96 32.67
CA TYR A 32 10.65 -0.41 32.75
C TYR A 32 10.18 0.22 31.42
N ASP A 33 10.96 0.05 30.33
CA ASP A 33 10.55 0.47 29.00
C ASP A 33 9.71 -0.65 28.37
N ASP A 34 8.39 -0.53 28.51
CA ASP A 34 7.39 -1.46 27.95
C ASP A 34 6.65 -0.88 26.73
N GLU A 35 7.15 0.22 26.14
CA GLU A 35 6.57 0.83 24.95
C GLU A 35 6.65 -0.10 23.73
N PRO A 36 5.60 -0.13 22.88
CA PRO A 36 5.60 -0.90 21.64
C PRO A 36 6.59 -0.30 20.63
N PHE A 37 7.10 -1.13 19.73
CA PHE A 37 7.96 -0.66 18.65
C PHE A 37 7.84 -1.50 17.40
N TYR A 38 8.15 -0.89 16.25
CA TYR A 38 8.32 -1.58 14.99
C TYR A 38 9.79 -1.88 14.71
N ILE A 39 10.06 -3.05 14.18
CA ILE A 39 11.29 -3.36 13.45
C ILE A 39 10.99 -3.18 11.98
N VAL A 40 11.74 -2.31 11.31
CA VAL A 40 11.58 -1.97 9.89
C VAL A 40 12.78 -2.48 9.12
N ASP A 41 12.57 -3.48 8.28
CA ASP A 41 13.59 -4.08 7.43
C ASP A 41 13.64 -3.37 6.07
N LEU A 42 14.66 -2.53 5.88
CA LEU A 42 14.84 -1.76 4.65
C LEU A 42 15.36 -2.62 3.47
N ASP A 43 15.96 -3.76 3.74
CA ASP A 43 16.42 -4.65 2.67
C ASP A 43 15.25 -5.33 1.97
N LYS A 44 14.19 -5.67 2.70
CA LYS A 44 12.94 -6.16 2.11
C LYS A 44 12.29 -5.14 1.14
N VAL A 45 12.46 -3.84 1.38
CA VAL A 45 12.02 -2.81 0.42
C VAL A 45 12.79 -2.92 -0.90
N LYS A 46 14.13 -3.11 -0.82
CA LYS A 46 14.99 -3.29 -2.00
C LYS A 46 14.65 -4.57 -2.76
N GLU A 47 14.44 -5.67 -2.03
CA GLU A 47 14.06 -6.95 -2.61
C GLU A 47 12.74 -6.85 -3.39
N GLN A 48 11.72 -6.20 -2.81
CA GLN A 48 10.45 -5.97 -3.48
C GLN A 48 10.61 -5.07 -4.71
N TYR A 49 11.45 -4.03 -4.65
CA TYR A 49 11.73 -3.19 -5.81
C TYR A 49 12.41 -3.97 -6.94
N ASN A 50 13.42 -4.77 -6.63
CA ASN A 50 14.12 -5.61 -7.60
C ASN A 50 13.16 -6.63 -8.22
N LYS A 51 12.34 -7.30 -7.38
CA LYS A 51 11.29 -8.22 -7.85
C LYS A 51 10.29 -7.52 -8.78
N TRP A 52 9.93 -6.25 -8.52
CA TRP A 52 9.10 -5.47 -9.43
C TRP A 52 9.75 -5.28 -10.80
N VAL A 53 11.00 -4.83 -10.82
CA VAL A 53 11.76 -4.60 -12.06
C VAL A 53 11.93 -5.89 -12.87
N ASP A 54 12.15 -7.03 -12.21
CA ASP A 54 12.31 -8.33 -12.86
C ASP A 54 11.01 -8.81 -13.54
N TYR A 55 9.86 -8.61 -12.91
CA TYR A 55 8.57 -9.11 -13.40
C TYR A 55 7.80 -8.13 -14.29
N LEU A 56 8.00 -6.84 -14.08
CA LEU A 56 7.30 -5.72 -14.77
C LEU A 56 8.30 -4.64 -15.20
N PRO A 57 9.32 -4.97 -16.03
CA PRO A 57 10.39 -4.04 -16.39
C PRO A 57 9.90 -2.79 -17.14
N ASP A 58 8.80 -2.90 -17.87
CA ASP A 58 8.23 -1.82 -18.68
C ASP A 58 7.15 -1.01 -17.92
N ILE A 59 6.93 -1.29 -16.64
CA ILE A 59 5.92 -0.60 -15.82
C ILE A 59 6.60 0.16 -14.69
N GLN A 60 6.62 1.49 -14.81
CA GLN A 60 7.20 2.38 -13.81
C GLN A 60 6.34 2.37 -12.53
N PRO A 61 6.88 1.98 -11.35
CA PRO A 61 6.13 2.05 -10.11
C PRO A 61 6.09 3.49 -9.56
N TYR A 62 4.91 3.90 -9.10
CA TYR A 62 4.63 5.10 -8.33
C TYR A 62 4.18 4.64 -6.93
N PHE A 63 5.07 4.70 -5.96
CA PHE A 63 4.75 4.24 -4.60
C PHE A 63 3.59 5.03 -4.00
N ALA A 64 2.52 4.33 -3.62
CA ALA A 64 1.36 4.94 -2.96
C ALA A 64 1.69 5.28 -1.49
N VAL A 65 2.07 6.54 -1.25
CA VAL A 65 2.56 7.05 0.05
C VAL A 65 1.58 6.78 1.19
N LYS A 66 0.27 6.82 0.91
CA LYS A 66 -0.81 6.52 1.87
C LYS A 66 -0.70 5.15 2.54
N SER A 67 -0.01 4.19 1.92
CA SER A 67 0.17 2.86 2.52
C SER A 67 1.13 2.87 3.70
N ASN A 68 2.19 3.66 3.61
CA ASN A 68 3.17 3.88 4.67
C ASN A 68 3.99 5.16 4.40
N PRO A 69 3.76 6.27 5.11
CA PRO A 69 4.42 7.55 4.88
C PRO A 69 5.82 7.66 5.52
N ASP A 70 6.52 6.55 5.70
CA ASP A 70 7.83 6.52 6.31
C ASP A 70 8.91 7.15 5.42
N ASN A 71 9.58 8.19 5.90
CA ASN A 71 10.58 8.92 5.13
C ASN A 71 11.82 8.09 4.76
N LYS A 72 12.25 7.12 5.58
CA LYS A 72 13.38 6.25 5.23
C LYS A 72 13.01 5.35 4.06
N ILE A 73 11.77 4.82 4.03
CA ILE A 73 11.24 4.02 2.90
C ILE A 73 11.09 4.88 1.65
N ILE A 74 10.47 6.07 1.75
CA ILE A 74 10.28 6.97 0.62
C ILE A 74 11.64 7.37 0.02
N ASN A 75 12.62 7.75 0.86
CA ASN A 75 13.97 8.06 0.41
C ASN A 75 14.67 6.87 -0.28
N LEU A 76 14.51 5.67 0.27
CA LEU A 76 15.10 4.46 -0.32
C LEU A 76 14.47 4.16 -1.69
N LEU A 77 13.15 4.16 -1.79
CA LEU A 77 12.43 3.96 -3.05
C LEU A 77 12.77 5.04 -4.09
N ALA A 78 12.91 6.31 -3.66
CA ALA A 78 13.35 7.41 -4.52
C ALA A 78 14.73 7.17 -5.14
N LYS A 79 15.69 6.67 -4.32
CA LYS A 79 17.05 6.32 -4.76
C LYS A 79 17.07 5.13 -5.70
N LEU A 80 16.15 4.18 -5.55
CA LEU A 80 16.00 3.03 -6.43
C LEU A 80 15.33 3.38 -7.77
N GLY A 81 14.76 4.58 -7.91
CA GLY A 81 14.10 5.04 -9.14
C GLY A 81 12.58 4.95 -9.12
N CYS A 82 11.96 4.60 -7.99
CA CYS A 82 10.50 4.63 -7.83
C CYS A 82 9.98 6.07 -7.83
N ASN A 83 8.84 6.31 -8.47
CA ASN A 83 8.07 7.55 -8.41
C ASN A 83 7.01 7.48 -7.31
N PHE A 84 6.13 8.51 -7.16
CA PHE A 84 5.23 8.60 -6.00
C PHE A 84 3.79 8.95 -6.39
N ASP A 85 2.84 8.14 -5.90
CA ASP A 85 1.40 8.42 -5.86
C ASP A 85 1.09 9.14 -4.54
N CYS A 86 0.59 10.39 -4.65
CA CYS A 86 0.21 11.23 -3.54
C CYS A 86 -1.28 11.57 -3.60
N ALA A 87 -1.96 11.51 -2.45
CA ALA A 87 -3.40 11.77 -2.33
C ALA A 87 -3.72 13.10 -1.65
N SER A 88 -2.76 13.80 -1.09
CA SER A 88 -2.97 15.03 -0.33
C SER A 88 -1.80 16.01 -0.46
N LYS A 89 -2.05 17.30 -0.15
CA LYS A 89 -0.99 18.33 -0.11
C LYS A 89 0.18 17.92 0.79
N HIS A 90 -0.08 17.28 1.92
CA HIS A 90 0.98 16.87 2.84
C HIS A 90 1.89 15.81 2.19
N GLU A 91 1.30 14.82 1.52
CA GLU A 91 2.07 13.81 0.77
C GLU A 91 2.83 14.43 -0.42
N LEU A 92 2.23 15.40 -1.14
CA LEU A 92 2.90 16.14 -2.21
C LEU A 92 4.13 16.90 -1.69
N ILE A 93 4.00 17.61 -0.56
CA ILE A 93 5.11 18.33 0.09
C ILE A 93 6.23 17.35 0.43
N ASN A 94 5.89 16.26 1.09
CA ASN A 94 6.86 15.26 1.54
C ASN A 94 7.58 14.61 0.34
N ALA A 95 6.85 14.10 -0.63
CA ALA A 95 7.44 13.47 -1.82
C ALA A 95 8.32 14.46 -2.59
N LEU A 96 7.84 15.69 -2.85
CA LEU A 96 8.59 16.71 -3.58
C LEU A 96 9.89 17.09 -2.87
N SER A 97 9.89 17.21 -1.53
CA SER A 97 11.09 17.50 -0.75
C SER A 97 12.17 16.43 -0.89
N ILE A 98 11.78 15.20 -1.16
CA ILE A 98 12.70 14.05 -1.30
C ILE A 98 13.21 13.93 -2.74
N VAL A 99 12.30 13.98 -3.74
CA VAL A 99 12.70 13.74 -5.13
C VAL A 99 13.15 15.00 -5.87
N ASN A 100 12.79 16.18 -5.39
CA ASN A 100 13.08 17.48 -6.01
C ASN A 100 12.79 17.53 -7.52
N ASN A 101 11.77 16.77 -7.96
CA ASN A 101 11.32 16.68 -9.34
C ASN A 101 9.82 16.38 -9.38
N ALA A 102 9.01 17.34 -9.81
CA ALA A 102 7.56 17.23 -9.88
C ALA A 102 7.07 16.17 -10.88
N GLU A 103 7.83 15.86 -11.94
CA GLU A 103 7.49 14.82 -12.92
C GLU A 103 7.48 13.41 -12.34
N ARG A 104 8.11 13.22 -11.18
CA ARG A 104 8.13 11.95 -10.44
C ARG A 104 6.91 11.77 -9.52
N ILE A 105 5.94 12.66 -9.57
CA ILE A 105 4.78 12.66 -8.68
C ILE A 105 3.50 12.68 -9.49
N ILE A 106 2.57 11.79 -9.15
CA ILE A 106 1.18 11.84 -9.59
C ILE A 106 0.27 12.22 -8.41
N PHE A 107 -0.64 13.17 -8.63
CA PHE A 107 -1.70 13.48 -7.66
C PHE A 107 -2.91 12.58 -7.94
N ALA A 108 -2.89 11.36 -7.40
CA ALA A 108 -3.80 10.27 -7.79
C ALA A 108 -5.10 10.18 -6.97
N ASN A 109 -5.47 11.19 -6.19
CA ASN A 109 -6.79 11.26 -5.58
C ASN A 109 -7.82 11.85 -6.58
N PRO A 110 -8.84 11.08 -7.03
CA PRO A 110 -9.83 11.59 -7.98
C PRO A 110 -10.62 12.80 -7.49
N CYS A 111 -10.79 13.00 -6.18
CA CYS A 111 -11.45 14.14 -5.58
C CYS A 111 -10.47 14.97 -4.74
N LYS A 112 -10.06 16.13 -5.25
CA LYS A 112 -9.01 16.95 -4.65
C LYS A 112 -9.58 18.20 -3.97
N VAL A 113 -9.00 18.58 -2.83
CA VAL A 113 -9.28 19.87 -2.16
C VAL A 113 -8.69 21.00 -2.99
N SER A 114 -9.41 22.11 -3.17
CA SER A 114 -8.96 23.23 -4.01
C SER A 114 -7.62 23.82 -3.60
N SER A 115 -7.33 23.95 -2.29
CA SER A 115 -6.03 24.40 -1.81
C SER A 115 -4.87 23.41 -2.11
N HIS A 116 -5.18 22.12 -2.27
CA HIS A 116 -4.21 21.11 -2.68
C HIS A 116 -3.91 21.20 -4.19
N LEU A 117 -4.94 21.51 -5.02
CA LEU A 117 -4.75 21.80 -6.45
C LEU A 117 -3.91 23.05 -6.68
N ILE A 118 -4.17 24.13 -5.91
CA ILE A 118 -3.35 25.35 -5.95
C ILE A 118 -1.89 25.02 -5.62
N TYR A 119 -1.64 24.23 -4.58
CA TYR A 119 -0.28 23.79 -4.24
C TYR A 119 0.37 22.99 -5.38
N ALA A 120 -0.38 22.05 -5.98
CA ALA A 120 0.13 21.25 -7.11
C ALA A 120 0.53 22.13 -8.30
N ARG A 121 -0.33 23.11 -8.68
CA ARG A 121 -0.05 24.10 -9.72
C ARG A 121 1.21 24.93 -9.42
N ASP A 122 1.28 25.50 -8.21
CA ASP A 122 2.36 26.40 -7.81
C ASP A 122 3.73 25.67 -7.72
N ASN A 123 3.73 24.33 -7.66
CA ASN A 123 4.93 23.49 -7.64
C ASN A 123 5.07 22.61 -8.92
N ASN A 124 4.33 22.90 -9.98
CA ASN A 124 4.39 22.21 -11.27
C ASN A 124 4.13 20.69 -11.22
N ILE A 125 3.36 20.21 -10.22
CA ILE A 125 2.92 18.82 -10.18
C ILE A 125 1.70 18.71 -11.09
N ALA A 126 1.97 18.45 -12.37
CA ALA A 126 0.97 18.54 -13.43
C ALA A 126 0.12 17.30 -13.58
N MET A 127 0.69 16.11 -13.32
CA MET A 127 0.01 14.83 -13.55
C MET A 127 -0.97 14.52 -12.42
N MET A 128 -2.26 14.31 -12.77
CA MET A 128 -3.30 14.03 -11.78
C MET A 128 -4.49 13.25 -12.33
N THR A 129 -5.13 12.47 -11.48
CA THR A 129 -6.34 11.69 -11.82
C THR A 129 -7.61 12.45 -11.52
N PHE A 130 -8.68 12.15 -12.27
CA PHE A 130 -10.06 12.59 -12.03
C PHE A 130 -11.03 11.54 -12.57
N ASP A 131 -12.32 11.58 -12.18
CA ASP A 131 -13.31 10.57 -12.59
C ASP A 131 -14.73 11.12 -12.85
N CYS A 132 -14.94 12.41 -12.68
CA CYS A 132 -16.26 13.03 -12.89
C CYS A 132 -16.17 14.44 -13.47
N MET A 133 -17.30 14.94 -13.97
CA MET A 133 -17.38 16.25 -14.62
C MET A 133 -17.06 17.40 -13.65
N GLU A 134 -17.53 17.30 -12.42
CA GLU A 134 -17.38 18.33 -11.40
C GLU A 134 -15.91 18.50 -11.00
N GLU A 135 -15.16 17.40 -10.92
CA GLU A 135 -13.73 17.45 -10.66
C GLU A 135 -12.95 18.01 -11.85
N LEU A 136 -13.32 17.62 -13.08
CA LEU A 136 -12.75 18.19 -14.31
C LEU A 136 -12.88 19.70 -14.34
N GLU A 137 -14.08 20.24 -14.09
CA GLU A 137 -14.34 21.68 -14.04
C GLU A 137 -13.51 22.39 -12.95
N LYS A 138 -13.40 21.77 -11.78
CA LYS A 138 -12.60 22.31 -10.68
C LYS A 138 -11.12 22.35 -11.05
N ILE A 139 -10.60 21.30 -11.68
CA ILE A 139 -9.21 21.29 -12.14
C ILE A 139 -9.00 22.37 -13.20
N TYR A 140 -9.90 22.48 -14.19
CA TYR A 140 -9.83 23.52 -15.22
C TYR A 140 -9.77 24.93 -14.63
N ASN A 141 -10.61 25.22 -13.66
CA ASN A 141 -10.68 26.55 -13.02
C ASN A 141 -9.44 26.90 -12.18
N ILE A 142 -8.69 25.91 -11.70
CA ILE A 142 -7.55 26.12 -10.80
C ILE A 142 -6.20 25.88 -11.51
N TYR A 143 -6.12 24.83 -12.32
CA TYR A 143 -4.90 24.38 -13.00
C TYR A 143 -5.23 23.87 -14.42
N PRO A 144 -5.59 24.78 -15.37
CA PRO A 144 -6.00 24.39 -16.72
C PRO A 144 -4.91 23.68 -17.53
N GLU A 145 -3.63 23.87 -17.19
CA GLU A 145 -2.47 23.22 -17.84
C GLU A 145 -2.16 21.83 -17.29
N ALA A 146 -2.97 21.33 -16.34
CA ALA A 146 -2.75 20.02 -15.77
C ALA A 146 -2.77 18.90 -16.82
N GLN A 147 -1.94 17.88 -16.61
CA GLN A 147 -1.93 16.62 -17.35
C GLN A 147 -2.89 15.65 -16.66
N ILE A 148 -4.09 15.51 -17.22
CA ILE A 148 -5.15 14.77 -16.58
C ILE A 148 -5.22 13.31 -17.05
N LEU A 149 -5.44 12.38 -16.10
CA LEU A 149 -5.77 10.98 -16.36
C LEU A 149 -7.21 10.70 -15.94
N LEU A 150 -8.02 10.19 -16.85
CA LEU A 150 -9.37 9.77 -16.52
C LEU A 150 -9.34 8.39 -15.84
N ARG A 151 -9.73 8.34 -14.56
CA ARG A 151 -9.92 7.07 -13.86
C ARG A 151 -11.24 6.45 -14.28
N ILE A 152 -11.17 5.29 -14.92
CA ILE A 152 -12.34 4.52 -15.34
C ILE A 152 -12.78 3.54 -14.24
N CYS A 153 -14.08 3.26 -14.19
CA CYS A 153 -14.65 2.24 -13.35
C CYS A 153 -14.38 0.85 -13.97
N VAL A 154 -13.79 -0.07 -13.20
CA VAL A 154 -13.50 -1.45 -13.60
C VAL A 154 -14.11 -2.42 -12.59
N ASP A 155 -14.24 -3.70 -12.92
CA ASP A 155 -14.75 -4.69 -11.96
C ASP A 155 -13.77 -4.92 -10.79
N ASP A 156 -14.19 -4.56 -9.57
CA ASP A 156 -13.46 -4.78 -8.32
C ASP A 156 -14.13 -5.78 -7.36
N THR A 157 -15.05 -6.60 -7.88
CA THR A 157 -15.85 -7.55 -7.07
C THR A 157 -14.98 -8.60 -6.38
N ASN A 158 -13.81 -8.94 -6.94
CA ASN A 158 -12.85 -9.89 -6.40
C ASN A 158 -11.90 -9.28 -5.35
N SER A 159 -12.12 -8.03 -4.95
CA SER A 159 -11.26 -7.34 -3.99
C SER A 159 -11.89 -7.22 -2.61
N MET A 160 -11.03 -7.28 -1.58
CA MET A 160 -11.44 -7.11 -0.19
C MET A 160 -11.93 -5.68 0.07
N CYS A 161 -11.14 -4.69 -0.36
CA CYS A 161 -11.53 -3.28 -0.32
C CYS A 161 -11.93 -2.83 -1.73
N LYS A 162 -13.23 -2.64 -1.95
CA LYS A 162 -13.82 -2.19 -3.22
C LYS A 162 -13.87 -0.67 -3.28
N PHE A 163 -13.49 -0.09 -4.41
CA PHE A 163 -13.43 1.37 -4.58
C PHE A 163 -14.48 1.95 -5.53
N ASN A 164 -15.14 1.09 -6.33
CA ASN A 164 -16.11 1.53 -7.34
C ASN A 164 -17.38 2.19 -6.78
N SER A 165 -17.68 1.99 -5.49
CA SER A 165 -18.77 2.72 -4.82
C SER A 165 -18.45 4.20 -4.63
N LYS A 166 -17.19 4.61 -4.73
CA LYS A 166 -16.70 5.96 -4.46
C LYS A 166 -16.01 6.60 -5.66
N PHE A 167 -15.32 5.82 -6.48
CA PHE A 167 -14.42 6.32 -7.52
C PHE A 167 -14.62 5.57 -8.85
N GLY A 168 -14.23 6.25 -9.93
CA GLY A 168 -14.20 5.71 -11.28
C GLY A 168 -15.36 6.18 -12.15
N CYS A 169 -15.01 6.71 -13.33
CA CYS A 169 -15.97 7.12 -14.34
C CYS A 169 -16.62 5.88 -14.97
N PRO A 170 -17.96 5.74 -14.93
CA PRO A 170 -18.65 4.68 -15.66
C PRO A 170 -18.43 4.82 -17.17
N LEU A 171 -18.27 3.69 -17.88
CA LEU A 171 -17.98 3.68 -19.30
C LEU A 171 -18.99 4.46 -20.15
N TYR A 172 -20.28 4.46 -19.78
CA TYR A 172 -21.34 5.19 -20.48
C TYR A 172 -21.23 6.72 -20.37
N ASN A 173 -20.43 7.25 -19.45
CA ASN A 173 -20.21 8.69 -19.28
C ASN A 173 -18.97 9.20 -20.01
N ILE A 174 -18.09 8.33 -20.52
CA ILE A 174 -16.78 8.68 -21.06
C ILE A 174 -16.93 9.67 -22.25
N SER A 175 -17.86 9.42 -23.17
CA SER A 175 -18.07 10.29 -24.32
C SER A 175 -18.38 11.74 -23.93
N LYS A 176 -19.25 11.94 -22.91
CA LYS A 176 -19.58 13.28 -22.41
C LYS A 176 -18.37 13.97 -21.78
N ILE A 177 -17.55 13.21 -21.06
CA ILE A 177 -16.30 13.73 -20.47
C ILE A 177 -15.31 14.11 -21.57
N PHE A 178 -15.15 13.28 -22.61
CA PHE A 178 -14.28 13.60 -23.76
C PHE A 178 -14.73 14.86 -24.49
N GLU A 179 -16.02 15.02 -24.78
CA GLU A 179 -16.56 16.25 -25.36
C GLU A 179 -16.21 17.47 -24.51
N ARG A 180 -16.34 17.35 -23.20
CA ARG A 180 -16.04 18.45 -22.28
C ARG A 180 -14.55 18.77 -22.23
N ILE A 181 -13.66 17.78 -22.11
CA ILE A 181 -12.21 17.98 -22.15
C ILE A 181 -11.81 18.70 -23.43
N LYS A 182 -12.37 18.28 -24.57
CA LYS A 182 -12.10 18.91 -25.88
C LYS A 182 -12.56 20.36 -25.91
N SER A 183 -13.75 20.67 -25.37
CA SER A 183 -14.27 22.05 -25.32
C SER A 183 -13.42 22.96 -24.43
N LEU A 184 -12.88 22.41 -23.32
CA LEU A 184 -11.99 23.11 -22.39
C LEU A 184 -10.53 23.18 -22.88
N LYS A 185 -10.18 22.41 -23.93
CA LYS A 185 -8.82 22.24 -24.46
C LYS A 185 -7.81 21.75 -23.41
N MET A 186 -8.27 20.95 -22.46
CA MET A 186 -7.39 20.37 -21.45
C MET A 186 -6.56 19.21 -22.03
N ASN A 187 -5.42 18.96 -21.40
CA ASN A 187 -4.47 17.92 -21.81
C ASN A 187 -4.80 16.57 -21.16
N LEU A 188 -5.63 15.76 -21.83
CA LEU A 188 -5.87 14.38 -21.45
C LEU A 188 -4.68 13.52 -21.89
N VAL A 189 -3.83 13.10 -20.96
CA VAL A 189 -2.62 12.32 -21.23
C VAL A 189 -2.80 10.82 -21.03
N GLY A 190 -3.86 10.38 -20.33
CA GLY A 190 -3.99 8.95 -20.05
C GLY A 190 -5.28 8.54 -19.38
N PHE A 191 -5.31 7.23 -19.09
CA PHE A 191 -6.36 6.58 -18.33
C PHE A 191 -5.76 5.90 -17.11
N SER A 192 -6.54 5.83 -16.03
CA SER A 192 -6.19 5.05 -14.86
C SER A 192 -7.34 4.15 -14.44
N PHE A 193 -7.02 3.09 -13.70
CA PHE A 193 -7.99 2.27 -12.99
C PHE A 193 -7.40 1.73 -11.68
N HIS A 194 -8.24 1.15 -10.85
CA HIS A 194 -7.78 0.44 -9.66
C HIS A 194 -8.69 -0.76 -9.42
N VAL A 195 -8.14 -1.97 -9.40
CA VAL A 195 -8.90 -3.22 -9.19
C VAL A 195 -9.34 -3.45 -7.75
N GLY A 196 -9.05 -2.52 -6.82
CA GLY A 196 -9.30 -2.65 -5.39
C GLY A 196 -8.09 -3.20 -4.62
N SER A 197 -8.09 -3.07 -3.29
CA SER A 197 -7.04 -3.64 -2.42
C SER A 197 -7.39 -5.06 -2.00
N GLY A 198 -6.39 -5.95 -1.94
CA GLY A 198 -6.61 -7.35 -1.62
C GLY A 198 -7.37 -8.11 -2.72
N CYS A 199 -7.09 -7.82 -3.98
CA CYS A 199 -7.66 -8.53 -5.13
C CYS A 199 -7.22 -10.01 -5.10
N SER A 200 -8.18 -10.92 -5.23
CA SER A 200 -7.97 -12.37 -5.15
C SER A 200 -7.95 -13.07 -6.52
N ASP A 201 -8.20 -12.36 -7.62
CA ASP A 201 -8.17 -12.90 -8.98
C ASP A 201 -7.24 -12.08 -9.88
N ALA A 202 -6.15 -12.70 -10.32
CA ALA A 202 -5.17 -12.06 -11.22
C ALA A 202 -5.76 -11.63 -12.57
N ARG A 203 -6.86 -12.23 -13.01
CA ARG A 203 -7.56 -11.87 -14.27
C ARG A 203 -8.23 -10.51 -14.19
N SER A 204 -8.48 -9.96 -12.98
CA SER A 204 -9.03 -8.63 -12.81
C SER A 204 -8.18 -7.57 -13.49
N TYR A 205 -6.85 -7.68 -13.43
CA TYR A 205 -5.93 -6.78 -14.14
C TYR A 205 -6.02 -6.93 -15.66
N TYR A 206 -6.10 -8.17 -16.17
CA TYR A 206 -6.27 -8.40 -17.61
C TYR A 206 -7.54 -7.75 -18.13
N ASN A 207 -8.66 -7.92 -17.43
CA ASN A 207 -9.94 -7.35 -17.82
C ASN A 207 -9.93 -5.81 -17.74
N ALA A 208 -9.34 -5.25 -16.69
CA ALA A 208 -9.24 -3.80 -16.53
C ALA A 208 -8.37 -3.14 -17.62
N ILE A 209 -7.26 -3.77 -18.01
CA ILE A 209 -6.42 -3.31 -19.14
C ILE A 209 -7.20 -3.41 -20.46
N LYS A 210 -8.04 -4.44 -20.64
CA LYS A 210 -8.94 -4.55 -21.80
C LYS A 210 -9.94 -3.38 -21.84
N ASP A 211 -10.54 -3.01 -20.72
CA ASP A 211 -11.47 -1.87 -20.64
C ASP A 211 -10.75 -0.54 -20.91
N CYS A 212 -9.51 -0.39 -20.45
CA CYS A 212 -8.65 0.72 -20.82
C CYS A 212 -8.37 0.78 -22.34
N ALA A 213 -8.15 -0.37 -22.98
CA ALA A 213 -7.91 -0.43 -24.43
C ALA A 213 -9.15 -0.02 -25.22
N LEU A 214 -10.34 -0.35 -24.76
CA LEU A 214 -11.60 0.13 -25.37
C LEU A 214 -11.73 1.65 -25.23
N THR A 215 -11.44 2.19 -24.04
CA THR A 215 -11.45 3.62 -23.78
C THR A 215 -10.39 4.36 -24.60
N TYR A 216 -9.20 3.78 -24.75
CA TYR A 216 -8.13 4.30 -25.59
C TYR A 216 -8.57 4.41 -27.06
N LYS A 217 -9.18 3.36 -27.62
CA LYS A 217 -9.71 3.39 -29.00
C LYS A 217 -10.73 4.51 -29.19
N MET A 218 -11.67 4.64 -28.24
CA MET A 218 -12.63 5.76 -28.26
C MET A 218 -11.93 7.12 -28.25
N SER A 219 -10.86 7.29 -27.46
CA SER A 219 -10.15 8.57 -27.34
C SER A 219 -9.47 9.02 -28.64
N ILE A 220 -9.04 8.08 -29.48
CA ILE A 220 -8.46 8.37 -30.81
C ILE A 220 -9.48 9.07 -31.71
N ASP A 221 -10.76 8.63 -31.70
CA ASP A 221 -11.83 9.25 -32.49
C ASP A 221 -12.10 10.69 -32.06
N TYR A 222 -11.81 11.05 -30.81
CA TYR A 222 -11.88 12.41 -30.30
C TYR A 222 -10.61 13.24 -30.58
N GLY A 223 -9.54 12.61 -31.08
CA GLY A 223 -8.27 13.26 -31.42
C GLY A 223 -7.36 13.53 -30.24
N PHE A 224 -7.49 12.76 -29.14
CA PHE A 224 -6.60 12.83 -27.98
C PHE A 224 -5.28 12.08 -28.22
N ASN A 225 -4.18 12.61 -27.68
CA ASN A 225 -2.86 12.00 -27.69
C ASN A 225 -2.59 11.33 -26.34
N ILE A 226 -3.06 10.11 -26.16
CA ILE A 226 -2.86 9.33 -24.95
C ILE A 226 -1.45 8.75 -24.93
N SER A 227 -0.74 8.95 -23.84
CA SER A 227 0.64 8.49 -23.66
C SER A 227 0.87 7.68 -22.38
N ILE A 228 -0.13 7.60 -21.50
CA ILE A 228 -0.01 6.94 -20.19
C ILE A 228 -1.22 6.02 -19.94
N ILE A 229 -0.94 4.79 -19.49
CA ILE A 229 -1.93 3.91 -18.87
C ILE A 229 -1.44 3.59 -17.46
N ASP A 230 -2.23 3.98 -16.47
CA ASP A 230 -1.99 3.71 -15.06
C ASP A 230 -2.85 2.53 -14.62
N ILE A 231 -2.21 1.44 -14.25
CA ILE A 231 -2.88 0.21 -13.83
C ILE A 231 -3.21 0.16 -12.34
N GLY A 232 -3.02 1.28 -11.63
CA GLY A 232 -3.34 1.43 -10.21
C GLY A 232 -2.52 0.54 -9.28
N GLY A 233 -3.14 0.24 -8.13
CA GLY A 233 -2.55 -0.60 -7.09
C GLY A 233 -3.25 -1.96 -6.97
N GLY A 234 -3.26 -2.49 -5.73
CA GLY A 234 -3.88 -3.79 -5.39
C GLY A 234 -2.91 -4.96 -5.34
N PHE A 235 -1.62 -4.74 -5.62
CA PHE A 235 -0.57 -5.76 -5.59
C PHE A 235 -0.29 -6.23 -4.15
N PRO A 236 -0.20 -7.55 -3.89
CA PRO A 236 0.11 -8.09 -2.57
C PRO A 236 1.59 -7.86 -2.23
N GLY A 237 1.88 -7.58 -0.95
CA GLY A 237 3.25 -7.51 -0.44
C GLY A 237 3.83 -8.88 -0.12
N ILE A 238 2.97 -9.87 0.11
CA ILE A 238 3.33 -11.28 0.36
C ILE A 238 2.42 -12.20 -0.45
N ASP A 239 2.99 -13.29 -0.95
CA ASP A 239 2.29 -14.31 -1.74
C ASP A 239 1.49 -15.24 -0.79
N LYS A 240 0.20 -14.92 -0.54
CA LYS A 240 -0.74 -15.76 0.24
C LYS A 240 -1.80 -16.40 -0.68
N ASN A 241 -2.92 -15.68 -0.85
CA ASN A 241 -4.08 -16.15 -1.64
C ASN A 241 -3.85 -15.98 -3.14
N ILE A 242 -3.02 -15.03 -3.53
CA ILE A 242 -2.65 -14.74 -4.91
C ILE A 242 -1.14 -14.48 -4.96
N LYS A 243 -0.50 -14.94 -6.02
CA LYS A 243 0.93 -14.70 -6.23
C LYS A 243 1.16 -13.48 -7.09
N PHE A 244 2.14 -12.66 -6.74
CA PHE A 244 2.55 -11.52 -7.54
C PHE A 244 2.90 -11.93 -8.99
N ALA A 245 3.59 -13.05 -9.16
CA ALA A 245 3.95 -13.58 -10.47
C ALA A 245 2.73 -13.88 -11.37
N ASP A 246 1.60 -14.36 -10.79
CA ASP A 246 0.39 -14.64 -11.55
C ASP A 246 -0.30 -13.33 -12.01
N ILE A 247 -0.26 -12.29 -11.18
CA ILE A 247 -0.72 -10.94 -11.55
C ILE A 247 0.12 -10.42 -12.71
N CYS A 248 1.45 -10.46 -12.59
CA CYS A 248 2.38 -9.97 -13.62
C CYS A 248 2.18 -10.69 -14.96
N LYS A 249 1.97 -12.02 -14.92
CA LYS A 249 1.66 -12.81 -16.13
C LYS A 249 0.39 -12.32 -16.83
N ASN A 250 -0.68 -12.01 -16.08
CA ASN A 250 -1.93 -11.51 -16.65
C ASN A 250 -1.78 -10.08 -17.19
N ILE A 251 -1.04 -9.21 -16.49
CA ILE A 251 -0.73 -7.86 -16.95
C ILE A 251 0.07 -7.90 -18.26
N ASN A 252 1.20 -8.62 -18.29
CA ASN A 252 2.05 -8.72 -19.47
C ASN A 252 1.30 -9.33 -20.66
N LYS A 253 0.42 -10.32 -20.41
CA LYS A 253 -0.46 -10.87 -21.44
C LYS A 253 -1.43 -9.81 -21.97
N ALA A 254 -2.09 -9.05 -21.12
CA ALA A 254 -3.03 -8.01 -21.53
C ALA A 254 -2.35 -6.89 -22.33
N ILE A 255 -1.17 -6.44 -21.90
CA ILE A 255 -0.36 -5.47 -22.62
C ILE A 255 -0.02 -5.99 -24.03
N THR A 256 0.40 -7.24 -24.13
CA THR A 256 0.70 -7.88 -25.43
C THR A 256 -0.55 -7.99 -26.30
N ASP A 257 -1.67 -8.38 -25.74
CA ASP A 257 -2.92 -8.60 -26.49
C ASP A 257 -3.55 -7.29 -26.99
N PHE A 258 -3.39 -6.17 -26.26
CA PHE A 258 -4.14 -4.93 -26.50
C PHE A 258 -3.29 -3.71 -26.86
N PHE A 259 -1.99 -3.66 -26.48
CA PHE A 259 -1.13 -2.48 -26.60
C PHE A 259 0.25 -2.76 -27.19
N LEU A 260 0.45 -3.93 -27.83
CA LEU A 260 1.76 -4.32 -28.37
C LEU A 260 2.33 -3.31 -29.36
N TYR A 261 1.46 -2.74 -30.21
CA TYR A 261 1.86 -1.74 -31.20
C TYR A 261 2.32 -0.45 -30.52
N GLU A 262 1.55 0.03 -29.56
CA GLU A 262 1.79 1.28 -28.85
C GLU A 262 3.08 1.21 -28.02
N ILE A 263 3.34 0.08 -27.37
CA ILE A 263 4.59 -0.14 -26.62
C ILE A 263 5.80 -0.19 -27.55
N LYS A 264 5.73 -0.97 -28.63
CA LYS A 264 6.85 -1.10 -29.58
C LYS A 264 7.24 0.22 -30.25
N ASN A 265 6.29 1.13 -30.39
CA ASN A 265 6.49 2.45 -31.00
C ASN A 265 6.67 3.56 -29.94
N ASN A 266 6.80 3.25 -28.67
CA ASN A 266 6.92 4.20 -27.56
C ASN A 266 5.81 5.26 -27.51
N ILE A 267 4.58 4.89 -27.92
CA ILE A 267 3.41 5.77 -27.89
C ILE A 267 2.84 5.83 -26.48
N ILE A 268 2.71 4.65 -25.81
CA ILE A 268 2.14 4.52 -24.47
C ILE A 268 3.19 4.00 -23.50
N LYS A 269 3.22 4.59 -22.32
CA LYS A 269 3.95 4.10 -21.14
C LYS A 269 2.97 3.56 -20.12
N PHE A 270 3.32 2.45 -19.50
CA PHE A 270 2.55 1.92 -18.37
C PHE A 270 3.17 2.37 -17.04
N ILE A 271 2.31 2.78 -16.13
CA ILE A 271 2.65 3.08 -14.74
C ILE A 271 1.73 2.29 -13.80
N ALA A 272 2.11 2.16 -12.54
CA ALA A 272 1.32 1.50 -11.51
C ALA A 272 1.47 2.20 -10.17
N GLU A 273 0.50 2.02 -9.25
CA GLU A 273 0.47 2.66 -7.93
C GLU A 273 0.62 1.62 -6.78
N PRO A 274 1.70 0.80 -6.73
CA PRO A 274 1.90 -0.17 -5.67
C PRO A 274 2.13 0.52 -4.32
N GLY A 275 1.30 0.21 -3.32
CA GLY A 275 1.47 0.64 -1.94
C GLY A 275 1.88 -0.53 -1.05
N ARG A 276 0.91 -1.38 -0.71
CA ARG A 276 1.08 -2.62 0.08
C ARG A 276 2.26 -3.47 -0.39
N TYR A 277 2.44 -3.58 -1.67
CA TYR A 277 3.51 -4.37 -2.29
C TYR A 277 4.89 -4.08 -1.70
N PHE A 278 5.24 -2.81 -1.52
CA PHE A 278 6.56 -2.42 -1.03
C PHE A 278 6.72 -2.49 0.48
N THR A 279 5.64 -2.41 1.25
CA THR A 279 5.74 -2.14 2.69
C THR A 279 5.15 -3.22 3.59
N GLU A 280 4.24 -4.08 3.10
CA GLU A 280 3.58 -5.10 3.94
C GLU A 280 4.59 -6.01 4.65
N ALA A 281 5.53 -6.59 3.91
CA ALA A 281 6.51 -7.56 4.44
C ALA A 281 7.63 -6.92 5.28
N THR A 282 7.74 -5.59 5.31
CA THR A 282 8.92 -4.89 5.82
C THR A 282 8.89 -4.62 7.31
N HIS A 283 7.71 -4.70 7.95
CA HIS A 283 7.54 -4.33 9.35
C HIS A 283 7.13 -5.53 10.21
N THR A 284 7.73 -5.59 11.39
CA THR A 284 7.31 -6.45 12.50
C THR A 284 6.96 -5.55 13.68
N LEU A 285 5.70 -5.60 14.13
CA LEU A 285 5.28 -4.92 15.35
C LEU A 285 5.63 -5.78 16.56
N VAL A 286 6.20 -5.19 17.60
CA VAL A 286 6.53 -5.83 18.88
C VAL A 286 5.74 -5.13 19.99
N ILE A 287 4.96 -5.90 20.73
CA ILE A 287 3.99 -5.43 21.72
C ILE A 287 4.09 -6.21 23.03
N ASN A 288 3.64 -5.60 24.11
CA ASN A 288 3.75 -6.15 25.47
C ASN A 288 2.36 -6.35 26.12
N VAL A 289 2.22 -7.37 26.94
CA VAL A 289 1.05 -7.59 27.81
C VAL A 289 1.18 -6.72 29.05
N ILE A 290 0.47 -5.59 29.08
CA ILE A 290 0.54 -4.62 30.19
C ILE A 290 -0.38 -4.97 31.36
N ALA A 291 -1.47 -5.71 31.10
CA ALA A 291 -2.39 -6.17 32.14
C ALA A 291 -3.11 -7.46 31.75
N LYS A 292 -3.60 -8.18 32.76
CA LYS A 292 -4.32 -9.45 32.61
C LYS A 292 -5.44 -9.52 33.63
N LYS A 293 -6.61 -9.98 33.21
CA LYS A 293 -7.73 -10.32 34.09
C LYS A 293 -8.19 -11.75 33.77
N LYS A 294 -8.12 -12.64 34.74
CA LYS A 294 -8.54 -14.04 34.60
C LYS A 294 -9.76 -14.30 35.49
N GLU A 295 -10.83 -14.81 34.90
CA GLU A 295 -12.05 -15.21 35.54
C GLU A 295 -12.40 -16.61 35.02
N ASP A 296 -12.29 -17.63 35.87
CA ASP A 296 -12.46 -19.03 35.51
C ASP A 296 -11.60 -19.44 34.29
N ASN A 297 -12.26 -19.82 33.20
CA ASN A 297 -11.61 -20.21 31.93
C ASN A 297 -11.55 -19.11 30.91
N VAL A 298 -11.85 -17.84 31.28
CA VAL A 298 -11.81 -16.67 30.39
C VAL A 298 -10.69 -15.74 30.82
N ILE A 299 -9.88 -15.31 29.88
CA ILE A 299 -8.78 -14.37 30.14
C ILE A 299 -8.92 -13.14 29.26
N LYS A 300 -8.82 -11.96 29.88
CA LYS A 300 -8.74 -10.68 29.20
C LYS A 300 -7.31 -10.17 29.31
N TYR A 301 -6.69 -9.89 28.17
CA TYR A 301 -5.36 -9.29 28.06
C TYR A 301 -5.50 -7.84 27.61
N TYR A 302 -4.61 -7.00 28.09
CA TYR A 302 -4.48 -5.60 27.67
C TYR A 302 -3.06 -5.43 27.14
N LEU A 303 -2.96 -4.95 25.89
CA LEU A 303 -1.71 -4.75 25.17
C LEU A 303 -1.36 -3.27 25.14
N ASN A 304 -0.10 -2.94 24.91
CA ASN A 304 0.40 -1.56 24.81
C ASN A 304 0.19 -0.91 23.42
N ASP A 305 -0.47 -1.61 22.48
CA ASP A 305 -0.96 -1.06 21.21
C ASP A 305 -2.34 -1.67 20.91
N GLY A 306 -3.16 -0.98 20.11
CA GLY A 306 -4.56 -1.37 19.90
C GLY A 306 -5.15 -0.85 18.60
N ILE A 307 -6.51 -0.88 18.55
CA ILE A 307 -7.28 -0.46 17.36
C ILE A 307 -7.09 1.02 17.03
N TYR A 308 -6.85 1.87 18.01
CA TYR A 308 -6.56 3.30 17.81
C TYR A 308 -5.13 3.56 17.35
N GLY A 309 -4.22 2.59 17.58
CA GLY A 309 -2.85 2.56 17.12
C GLY A 309 -2.69 1.68 15.87
N SER A 310 -1.75 0.74 15.91
CA SER A 310 -1.34 -0.07 14.76
C SER A 310 -2.39 -1.08 14.29
N PHE A 311 -3.28 -1.53 15.17
CA PHE A 311 -4.34 -2.51 14.84
C PHE A 311 -5.59 -1.90 14.19
N ASN A 312 -5.59 -0.61 13.88
CA ASN A 312 -6.66 0.05 13.10
C ASN A 312 -6.94 -0.66 11.76
N CYS A 313 -5.95 -1.35 11.21
CA CYS A 313 -6.04 -2.14 9.99
C CYS A 313 -7.10 -3.27 10.04
N ILE A 314 -7.49 -3.73 11.23
CA ILE A 314 -8.60 -4.68 11.40
C ILE A 314 -9.90 -4.04 10.91
N ASN A 315 -10.15 -2.78 11.26
CA ASN A 315 -11.37 -2.06 10.91
C ASN A 315 -11.32 -1.43 9.51
N TYR A 316 -10.18 -0.85 9.14
CA TYR A 316 -10.08 -0.03 7.93
C TYR A 316 -9.54 -0.78 6.71
N ASP A 317 -8.87 -1.92 6.92
CA ASP A 317 -8.21 -2.70 5.86
C ASP A 317 -8.57 -4.21 5.95
N HIS A 318 -9.46 -4.59 6.86
CA HIS A 318 -9.97 -5.95 7.07
C HIS A 318 -8.86 -7.00 7.30
N GLN A 319 -7.72 -6.58 7.81
CA GLN A 319 -6.62 -7.48 8.15
C GLN A 319 -6.96 -8.35 9.36
N LYS A 320 -6.31 -9.50 9.44
CA LYS A 320 -6.39 -10.42 10.58
C LYS A 320 -4.97 -10.72 11.06
N PRO A 321 -4.32 -9.78 11.77
CA PRO A 321 -2.95 -9.94 12.24
C PRO A 321 -2.84 -11.09 13.23
N GLU A 322 -1.83 -11.94 13.08
CA GLU A 322 -1.57 -13.04 14.01
C GLU A 322 -0.70 -12.53 15.16
N LEU A 323 -1.17 -12.71 16.39
CA LEU A 323 -0.40 -12.43 17.61
C LEU A 323 0.51 -13.63 17.91
N ILE A 324 1.82 -13.47 17.80
CA ILE A 324 2.79 -14.55 17.96
C ILE A 324 3.57 -14.33 19.26
N PRO A 325 3.56 -15.27 20.23
CA PRO A 325 4.36 -15.14 21.44
C PRO A 325 5.86 -15.18 21.13
N LEU A 326 6.64 -14.27 21.74
CA LEU A 326 8.09 -14.26 21.60
C LEU A 326 8.70 -15.51 22.25
N LEU A 327 8.19 -15.91 23.42
CA LEU A 327 8.52 -17.19 24.04
C LEU A 327 7.80 -18.31 23.32
N SER A 328 8.55 -19.33 22.93
CA SER A 328 7.95 -20.51 22.29
C SER A 328 6.96 -21.21 23.21
N ARG A 329 5.83 -21.63 22.65
CA ARG A 329 4.78 -22.39 23.32
C ARG A 329 4.71 -23.79 22.74
N ASP A 330 4.33 -24.77 23.56
CA ASP A 330 4.00 -26.11 23.08
C ASP A 330 2.58 -26.11 22.51
N ASP A 331 2.36 -26.76 21.39
CA ASP A 331 1.00 -26.88 20.78
C ASP A 331 0.03 -27.61 21.71
N ASN A 332 0.53 -28.43 22.64
CA ASN A 332 -0.23 -29.15 23.63
C ASN A 332 -0.55 -28.31 24.92
N ASP A 333 -0.02 -27.08 25.02
CA ASP A 333 -0.33 -26.19 26.15
C ASP A 333 -1.82 -25.89 26.20
N ILE A 334 -2.33 -25.78 27.44
CA ILE A 334 -3.74 -25.45 27.68
C ILE A 334 -4.04 -24.08 27.08
N LYS A 335 -5.10 -24.01 26.27
CA LYS A 335 -5.62 -22.76 25.69
C LYS A 335 -6.89 -22.34 26.41
N TYR A 336 -7.01 -21.04 26.62
CA TYR A 336 -8.14 -20.41 27.32
C TYR A 336 -8.94 -19.55 26.35
N ASN A 337 -10.22 -19.37 26.60
CA ASN A 337 -11.01 -18.37 25.87
C ASN A 337 -10.48 -16.99 26.23
N SER A 338 -9.93 -16.28 25.24
CA SER A 338 -9.14 -15.06 25.43
C SER A 338 -9.68 -13.90 24.62
N THR A 339 -9.68 -12.71 25.24
CA THR A 339 -9.97 -11.43 24.56
C THR A 339 -8.77 -10.51 24.72
N PHE A 340 -8.37 -9.87 23.64
CA PHE A 340 -7.24 -8.94 23.57
C PHE A 340 -7.74 -7.52 23.34
N PHE A 341 -7.45 -6.63 24.27
CA PHE A 341 -7.75 -5.20 24.21
C PHE A 341 -6.48 -4.39 23.99
N GLY A 342 -6.60 -3.21 23.37
CA GLY A 342 -5.57 -2.19 23.39
C GLY A 342 -5.52 -1.40 24.68
N PRO A 343 -4.64 -0.37 24.76
CA PRO A 343 -4.36 0.34 26.00
C PRO A 343 -5.37 1.45 26.31
N THR A 344 -6.26 1.82 25.39
CA THR A 344 -7.14 2.98 25.57
C THR A 344 -8.32 2.71 26.51
N CYS A 345 -8.95 3.77 26.99
CA CYS A 345 -10.12 3.67 27.89
C CYS A 345 -11.42 3.30 27.14
N ASP A 346 -11.38 3.18 25.81
CA ASP A 346 -12.55 2.83 25.02
C ASP A 346 -12.74 1.30 24.96
N SER A 347 -13.95 0.84 25.25
CA SER A 347 -14.31 -0.59 25.14
C SER A 347 -14.30 -1.13 23.72
N LEU A 348 -14.31 -0.25 22.69
CA LEU A 348 -14.14 -0.62 21.29
C LEU A 348 -12.69 -0.94 20.92
N ASP A 349 -11.72 -0.62 21.80
CA ASP A 349 -10.31 -0.95 21.61
C ASP A 349 -10.06 -2.44 21.84
N CYS A 350 -10.71 -3.27 21.03
CA CYS A 350 -10.70 -4.73 21.11
C CYS A 350 -10.12 -5.31 19.82
N ILE A 351 -8.92 -5.89 19.93
CA ILE A 351 -8.18 -6.50 18.81
C ILE A 351 -8.80 -7.83 18.43
N TYR A 352 -8.99 -8.70 19.42
CA TYR A 352 -9.63 -10.02 19.26
C TYR A 352 -10.55 -10.32 20.43
N LYS A 353 -11.68 -10.94 20.12
CA LYS A 353 -12.67 -11.38 21.10
C LYS A 353 -12.91 -12.87 20.97
N ASP A 354 -12.98 -13.54 22.14
CA ASP A 354 -13.39 -14.95 22.26
C ASP A 354 -12.57 -15.92 21.40
N ILE A 355 -11.23 -15.75 21.35
CA ILE A 355 -10.32 -16.66 20.66
C ILE A 355 -9.65 -17.64 21.64
N LEU A 356 -9.35 -18.86 21.20
CA LEU A 356 -8.54 -19.81 21.97
C LEU A 356 -7.07 -19.43 21.87
N TYR A 357 -6.46 -19.10 23.03
CA TYR A 357 -5.07 -18.66 23.09
C TYR A 357 -4.34 -19.21 24.32
N HIS A 358 -3.02 -19.38 24.23
CA HIS A 358 -2.18 -19.79 25.35
C HIS A 358 -2.24 -18.76 26.47
N GLU A 359 -2.05 -19.24 27.73
CA GLU A 359 -1.95 -18.32 28.85
C GLU A 359 -0.66 -17.49 28.75
N LEU A 360 -0.81 -16.16 28.81
CA LEU A 360 0.28 -15.19 28.86
C LEU A 360 0.41 -14.58 30.24
N ASN A 361 1.60 -14.13 30.60
CA ASN A 361 1.84 -13.36 31.81
C ASN A 361 1.99 -11.87 31.50
N ILE A 362 1.74 -11.01 32.50
CA ILE A 362 2.06 -9.58 32.39
C ILE A 362 3.56 -9.43 32.15
N GLY A 363 3.94 -8.56 31.23
CA GLY A 363 5.33 -8.37 30.81
C GLY A 363 5.79 -9.30 29.68
N GLU A 364 4.96 -10.25 29.24
CA GLU A 364 5.30 -11.07 28.08
C GLU A 364 5.16 -10.29 26.78
N TRP A 365 6.11 -10.51 25.86
CA TRP A 365 6.14 -9.87 24.54
C TRP A 365 5.53 -10.77 23.47
N LEU A 366 4.78 -10.12 22.58
CA LEU A 366 4.22 -10.68 21.37
C LEU A 366 4.77 -9.91 20.17
N TYR A 367 4.68 -10.51 18.99
CA TYR A 367 4.98 -9.80 17.76
C TYR A 367 4.00 -10.14 16.65
N VAL A 368 3.88 -9.23 15.67
CA VAL A 368 3.07 -9.38 14.47
C VAL A 368 3.96 -9.11 13.27
N THR A 369 4.05 -10.08 12.35
CA THR A 369 4.84 -9.96 11.12
C THR A 369 4.00 -9.40 9.97
N ASN A 370 4.68 -8.92 8.91
CA ASN A 370 4.05 -8.38 7.69
C ASN A 370 3.04 -7.27 8.01
N PHE A 371 3.44 -6.35 8.86
CA PHE A 371 2.55 -5.35 9.46
C PHE A 371 2.92 -3.92 9.05
N GLY A 372 3.41 -3.73 7.79
CA GLY A 372 3.95 -2.46 7.30
C GLY A 372 3.00 -1.61 6.47
N SER A 373 1.82 -2.11 6.11
CA SER A 373 0.90 -1.36 5.24
C SER A 373 -0.41 -1.08 5.93
N TYR A 374 -0.87 0.17 5.86
CA TYR A 374 -2.16 0.63 6.41
C TYR A 374 -2.32 0.33 7.91
N THR A 375 -1.23 0.39 8.65
CA THR A 375 -1.15 0.23 10.11
C THR A 375 -0.81 1.55 10.79
N LEU A 376 0.40 2.08 10.54
CA LEU A 376 0.83 3.36 11.09
C LEU A 376 0.15 4.57 10.43
N SER A 377 -0.15 4.51 9.13
CA SER A 377 -0.69 5.64 8.39
C SER A 377 -2.07 6.12 8.87
N PRO A 378 -3.01 5.23 9.29
CA PRO A 378 -4.30 5.66 9.86
C PRO A 378 -4.31 5.71 11.40
N SER A 379 -3.18 5.50 12.08
CA SER A 379 -3.11 5.54 13.55
C SER A 379 -3.45 6.94 14.11
N SER A 380 -3.99 6.97 15.32
CA SER A 380 -4.35 8.18 16.02
C SER A 380 -3.60 8.33 17.35
N SER A 381 -3.68 9.51 17.95
CA SER A 381 -3.14 9.79 19.29
C SER A 381 -4.23 9.79 20.36
N PHE A 382 -5.25 8.97 20.20
CA PHE A 382 -6.36 8.89 21.17
C PHE A 382 -5.85 8.53 22.58
N ASN A 383 -6.42 9.14 23.62
CA ASN A 383 -5.97 9.10 25.01
C ASN A 383 -4.51 9.57 25.24
N GLY A 384 -3.89 10.21 24.26
CA GLY A 384 -2.50 10.71 24.35
C GLY A 384 -1.44 9.65 24.08
N PHE A 385 -1.82 8.45 23.64
CA PHE A 385 -0.85 7.44 23.21
C PHE A 385 -0.14 7.91 21.95
N SER A 386 1.20 7.81 21.94
CA SER A 386 2.01 8.19 20.79
C SER A 386 1.94 7.17 19.68
N VAL A 387 2.23 7.60 18.45
CA VAL A 387 2.45 6.67 17.33
C VAL A 387 3.66 5.79 17.65
N THR A 388 3.51 4.48 17.44
CA THR A 388 4.50 3.46 17.77
C THR A 388 5.87 3.74 17.11
N ASN A 389 6.92 3.71 17.91
CA ASN A 389 8.30 3.98 17.49
C ASN A 389 8.82 2.94 16.49
N LYS A 390 9.83 3.34 15.68
CA LYS A 390 10.43 2.48 14.66
C LYS A 390 11.91 2.29 14.91
N LYS A 391 12.37 1.04 14.85
CA LYS A 391 13.77 0.62 14.84
C LYS A 391 14.09 0.06 13.47
N TYR A 392 15.12 0.56 12.82
CA TYR A 392 15.45 0.17 11.43
C TYR A 392 16.59 -0.83 11.43
N ILE A 393 16.48 -1.81 10.53
CA ILE A 393 17.55 -2.75 10.21
C ILE A 393 17.87 -2.66 8.73
N ASN A 394 19.16 -2.81 8.40
CA ASN A 394 19.68 -2.78 7.06
C ASN A 394 20.96 -3.61 7.05
N ASN A 395 21.01 -4.73 6.34
CA ASN A 395 22.14 -5.66 6.14
C ASN A 395 23.39 -5.41 7.00
N ILE A 396 23.35 -5.72 8.31
CA ILE A 396 24.49 -5.70 9.23
C ILE A 396 24.53 -4.50 10.21
N ASN A 397 23.86 -3.37 9.95
CA ASN A 397 23.92 -2.23 10.85
C ASN A 397 22.53 -1.85 11.37
N TYR A 398 22.39 -1.87 12.69
CA TYR A 398 21.22 -1.30 13.38
C TYR A 398 21.40 0.22 13.42
N THR A 399 20.47 0.97 12.83
CA THR A 399 20.49 2.45 12.87
C THR A 399 19.21 2.94 13.52
N ASP A 400 19.39 3.83 14.51
CA ASP A 400 18.29 4.58 15.13
C ASP A 400 17.57 5.50 14.16
#